data_138961114d8a752b1ce595603938b8c9
#
_entry.id   138961114d8a752b1ce595603938b8c9
#
_cell.length_a   1.000
_cell.length_b   1.000
_cell.length_c   1.000
_cell.angle_alpha   90.00
_cell.angle_beta   90.00
_cell.angle_gamma   90.00
#
_symmetry.space_group_name_H-M   'P 1'
#
loop_
_entity.id
_entity.type
_entity.pdbx_description
1 polymer ?
#
loop_
_entity_poly.entity_id
_entity_poly.type
_entity_poly.pdbx_seq_one_letter_code
_entity_poly.pdbx_strand_id
1 'polypeptide(L)'
;MGNRSSGTDDAAARPETELAGAEAALPQLPPLPWRLPLDPAPWWAWALFVVPFIAVPALNSWLWMGARDFLAVGLFTVIGASVVRVAGGVVLYRVEVTATALKARTSLLVRSLAWQDVDDIEIVDDSVVLTSGKDENEINGIAKGETAHAAAIMQSIRDTADDQPVRRSRPRPGIGVVFVLAYLVLAVGAFLLRWHLL
;
A
#
# COMPACT_ATOMS: atom_id res chain seq x y z
N MET A 1 -21.06 -72.88 33.52
CA MET A 1 -20.62 -71.91 34.49
C MET A 1 -20.01 -70.78 33.73
N GLY A 2 -20.81 -69.77 33.45
CA GLY A 2 -20.43 -68.61 32.65
C GLY A 2 -20.37 -67.39 33.55
N ASN A 3 -19.27 -66.71 33.51
CA ASN A 3 -19.07 -65.46 34.23
C ASN A 3 -19.20 -64.30 33.25
N ARG A 4 -20.28 -63.54 33.32
CA ARG A 4 -20.48 -62.29 32.63
C ARG A 4 -19.84 -61.15 33.44
N SER A 5 -18.73 -60.62 32.99
CA SER A 5 -18.21 -59.39 33.51
C SER A 5 -18.83 -58.17 32.71
N SER A 6 -19.59 -57.43 33.46
CA SER A 6 -20.18 -56.16 33.06
C SER A 6 -19.05 -55.12 32.78
N GLY A 7 -18.89 -54.71 31.52
CA GLY A 7 -18.08 -53.56 31.16
C GLY A 7 -18.86 -52.30 31.52
N THR A 8 -18.36 -51.58 32.45
CA THR A 8 -18.80 -50.24 32.82
C THR A 8 -18.54 -49.27 31.68
N ASP A 9 -19.60 -48.64 31.23
CA ASP A 9 -19.59 -47.49 30.35
C ASP A 9 -18.91 -46.27 31.06
N ASP A 10 -17.62 -46.17 30.88
CA ASP A 10 -16.92 -44.88 31.09
C ASP A 10 -17.11 -44.02 29.84
N ALA A 11 -18.32 -43.47 29.73
CA ALA A 11 -18.56 -42.32 28.88
C ALA A 11 -17.76 -41.17 29.45
N ALA A 12 -16.53 -41.00 28.94
CA ALA A 12 -15.66 -39.89 29.24
C ALA A 12 -16.42 -38.59 28.97
N ALA A 13 -16.80 -37.94 30.06
CA ALA A 13 -17.26 -36.57 30.04
C ALA A 13 -16.15 -35.73 29.40
N ARG A 14 -16.31 -35.38 28.13
CA ARG A 14 -15.48 -34.35 27.46
C ARG A 14 -15.67 -33.08 28.23
N PRO A 15 -14.60 -32.41 28.63
CA PRO A 15 -14.73 -31.15 29.33
C PRO A 15 -15.27 -30.12 28.34
N GLU A 16 -16.57 -29.83 28.47
CA GLU A 16 -17.22 -28.68 27.79
C GLU A 16 -16.62 -27.33 28.19
N THR A 17 -15.63 -27.37 29.08
CA THR A 17 -14.96 -26.16 29.63
C THR A 17 -13.88 -25.60 28.71
N GLU A 18 -13.46 -26.31 27.66
CA GLU A 18 -12.43 -25.81 26.74
C GLU A 18 -12.98 -24.95 25.60
N LEU A 19 -14.28 -25.02 25.31
CA LEU A 19 -14.92 -24.20 24.27
C LEU A 19 -15.35 -22.80 24.76
N ALA A 20 -15.43 -22.60 26.07
CA ALA A 20 -15.80 -21.28 26.63
C ALA A 20 -14.61 -20.29 26.75
N GLY A 21 -13.39 -20.76 26.51
CA GLY A 21 -12.17 -19.90 26.59
C GLY A 21 -11.71 -19.31 25.27
N ALA A 22 -12.28 -19.72 24.15
CA ALA A 22 -11.96 -19.20 22.81
C ALA A 22 -13.07 -18.26 22.31
N GLU A 23 -13.68 -17.50 23.17
CA GLU A 23 -14.31 -16.25 22.80
C GLU A 23 -13.14 -15.33 22.41
N ALA A 24 -12.67 -15.50 21.18
CA ALA A 24 -11.58 -14.73 20.60
C ALA A 24 -11.96 -13.27 20.83
N ALA A 25 -11.24 -12.62 21.73
CA ALA A 25 -11.45 -11.21 22.04
C ALA A 25 -11.50 -10.50 20.70
N LEU A 26 -12.67 -10.01 20.32
CA LEU A 26 -12.86 -9.25 19.08
C LEU A 26 -11.74 -8.21 19.04
N PRO A 27 -10.94 -8.14 17.98
CA PRO A 27 -9.83 -7.21 17.91
C PRO A 27 -10.38 -5.83 18.22
N GLN A 28 -9.83 -5.17 19.25
CA GLN A 28 -10.26 -3.83 19.59
C GLN A 28 -10.00 -2.96 18.36
N LEU A 29 -11.09 -2.47 17.76
CA LEU A 29 -11.01 -1.63 16.57
C LEU A 29 -10.17 -0.40 16.88
N PRO A 30 -9.10 -0.15 16.14
CA PRO A 30 -8.29 1.03 16.32
C PRO A 30 -9.11 2.29 16.01
N PRO A 31 -8.74 3.45 16.56
CA PRO A 31 -9.41 4.70 16.22
C PRO A 31 -9.27 4.99 14.72
N LEU A 32 -10.40 5.25 14.05
CA LEU A 32 -10.43 5.59 12.63
C LEU A 32 -10.18 7.09 12.40
N PRO A 33 -9.45 7.49 11.35
CA PRO A 33 -8.87 6.65 10.32
C PRO A 33 -7.61 5.91 10.80
N TRP A 34 -7.56 4.59 10.57
CA TRP A 34 -6.43 3.76 10.92
C TRP A 34 -5.45 3.66 9.75
N ARG A 35 -4.16 3.80 10.04
CA ARG A 35 -3.10 3.60 9.05
C ARG A 35 -2.54 2.21 9.20
N LEU A 36 -2.50 1.46 8.09
CA LEU A 36 -1.85 0.16 8.09
C LEU A 36 -0.38 0.30 8.49
N PRO A 37 0.10 -0.55 9.39
CA PRO A 37 1.53 -0.66 9.69
C PRO A 37 2.23 -1.29 8.48
N LEU A 38 2.82 -0.46 7.63
CA LEU A 38 3.61 -0.90 6.47
C LEU A 38 5.08 -0.92 6.84
N ASP A 39 5.81 -1.86 6.26
CA ASP A 39 7.26 -1.87 6.38
C ASP A 39 7.86 -0.57 5.83
N PRO A 40 8.86 -0.01 6.51
CA PRO A 40 9.52 1.20 6.03
C PRO A 40 10.18 0.95 4.67
N ALA A 41 10.00 1.91 3.77
CA ALA A 41 10.63 1.84 2.46
C ALA A 41 12.15 1.66 2.63
N PRO A 42 12.77 0.71 1.91
CA PRO A 42 14.20 0.44 2.03
C PRO A 42 15.01 1.67 1.62
N TRP A 43 16.18 1.85 2.22
CA TRP A 43 17.05 3.01 2.01
C TRP A 43 17.38 3.27 0.53
N TRP A 44 17.54 2.21 -0.27
CA TRP A 44 17.82 2.33 -1.70
C TRP A 44 16.65 2.97 -2.46
N ALA A 45 15.39 2.75 -2.04
CA ALA A 45 14.22 3.38 -2.64
C ALA A 45 14.23 4.90 -2.37
N TRP A 46 14.64 5.33 -1.18
CA TRP A 46 14.86 6.74 -0.86
C TRP A 46 15.99 7.33 -1.69
N ALA A 47 17.10 6.60 -1.86
CA ALA A 47 18.21 7.05 -2.70
C ALA A 47 17.76 7.23 -4.16
N LEU A 48 17.05 6.24 -4.73
CA LEU A 48 16.49 6.33 -6.09
C LEU A 48 15.43 7.44 -6.23
N PHE A 49 14.76 7.79 -5.15
CA PHE A 49 13.80 8.90 -5.16
C PHE A 49 14.49 10.27 -5.13
N VAL A 50 15.53 10.44 -4.31
CA VAL A 50 16.19 11.74 -4.06
C VAL A 50 17.32 12.06 -5.06
N VAL A 51 18.15 11.06 -5.39
CA VAL A 51 19.33 11.26 -6.25
C VAL A 51 19.00 11.90 -7.60
N PRO A 52 17.94 11.52 -8.32
CA PRO A 52 17.59 12.15 -9.59
C PRO A 52 17.33 13.65 -9.50
N PHE A 53 16.82 14.16 -8.38
CA PHE A 53 16.59 15.60 -8.19
C PHE A 53 17.88 16.42 -8.19
N ILE A 54 19.01 15.80 -7.87
CA ILE A 54 20.33 16.46 -7.84
C ILE A 54 21.14 16.08 -9.08
N ALA A 55 21.23 14.79 -9.36
CA ALA A 55 22.10 14.28 -10.41
C ALA A 55 21.67 14.69 -11.82
N VAL A 56 20.37 14.64 -12.12
CA VAL A 56 19.90 14.96 -13.48
C VAL A 56 20.00 16.45 -13.80
N PRO A 57 19.58 17.40 -12.94
CA PRO A 57 19.84 18.81 -13.16
C PRO A 57 21.33 19.15 -13.28
N ALA A 58 22.17 18.55 -12.43
CA ALA A 58 23.62 18.73 -12.50
C ALA A 58 24.19 18.22 -13.83
N LEU A 59 23.79 17.03 -14.24
CA LEU A 59 24.19 16.42 -15.50
C LEU A 59 23.70 17.25 -16.70
N ASN A 60 22.46 17.68 -16.70
CA ASN A 60 21.87 18.54 -17.74
C ASN A 60 22.60 19.89 -17.83
N SER A 61 23.08 20.43 -16.70
CA SER A 61 23.85 21.67 -16.71
C SER A 61 25.28 21.50 -17.20
N TRP A 62 25.85 20.31 -17.10
CA TRP A 62 27.24 20.00 -17.45
C TRP A 62 27.42 19.50 -18.90
N LEU A 63 26.47 18.71 -19.42
CA LEU A 63 26.55 18.01 -20.70
C LEU A 63 26.32 18.92 -21.93
N TRP A 64 26.11 20.24 -21.74
CA TRP A 64 25.70 21.07 -22.87
C TRP A 64 26.87 21.47 -23.77
N MET A 65 26.99 20.82 -24.94
CA MET A 65 27.99 21.14 -25.96
C MET A 65 27.49 21.15 -27.43
N GLY A 66 26.18 20.89 -27.70
CA GLY A 66 25.69 20.91 -29.07
C GLY A 66 24.28 20.36 -29.30
N ALA A 67 23.79 20.37 -30.54
CA ALA A 67 22.44 19.94 -30.89
C ALA A 67 22.15 18.45 -30.54
N ARG A 68 23.19 17.60 -30.45
CA ARG A 68 23.04 16.19 -30.02
C ARG A 68 22.73 16.07 -28.54
N ASP A 69 23.07 17.06 -27.74
CA ASP A 69 22.91 17.05 -26.30
C ASP A 69 21.46 17.28 -25.89
N PHE A 70 20.61 17.89 -26.75
CA PHE A 70 19.18 17.99 -26.49
C PHE A 70 18.51 16.61 -26.38
N LEU A 71 18.90 15.66 -27.21
CA LEU A 71 18.39 14.31 -27.11
C LEU A 71 18.86 13.62 -25.81
N ALA A 72 20.13 13.83 -25.45
CA ALA A 72 20.68 13.29 -24.20
C ALA A 72 19.98 13.90 -22.98
N VAL A 73 19.84 15.23 -22.93
CA VAL A 73 19.11 15.93 -21.87
C VAL A 73 17.67 15.45 -21.77
N GLY A 74 16.98 15.34 -22.90
CA GLY A 74 15.62 14.80 -22.94
C GLY A 74 15.54 13.37 -22.39
N LEU A 75 16.45 12.50 -22.85
CA LEU A 75 16.51 11.10 -22.43
C LEU A 75 16.77 10.97 -20.91
N PHE A 76 17.79 11.67 -20.38
CA PHE A 76 18.09 11.63 -18.94
C PHE A 76 16.96 12.20 -18.10
N THR A 77 16.29 13.25 -18.58
CA THR A 77 15.13 13.83 -17.90
C THR A 77 13.97 12.81 -17.82
N VAL A 78 13.66 12.12 -18.92
CA VAL A 78 12.61 11.10 -18.96
C VAL A 78 12.95 9.88 -18.10
N ILE A 79 14.20 9.40 -18.17
CA ILE A 79 14.66 8.29 -17.32
C ILE A 79 14.56 8.69 -15.85
N GLY A 80 15.07 9.86 -15.47
CA GLY A 80 15.01 10.36 -14.11
C GLY A 80 13.58 10.53 -13.61
N ALA A 81 12.66 11.07 -14.43
CA ALA A 81 11.24 11.16 -14.10
C ALA A 81 10.61 9.78 -13.87
N SER A 82 10.99 8.78 -14.68
CA SER A 82 10.52 7.41 -14.53
C SER A 82 11.02 6.78 -13.22
N VAL A 83 12.29 7.00 -12.89
CA VAL A 83 12.88 6.52 -11.63
C VAL A 83 12.19 7.18 -10.43
N VAL A 84 12.01 8.50 -10.43
CA VAL A 84 11.30 9.25 -9.38
C VAL A 84 9.87 8.73 -9.22
N ARG A 85 9.19 8.44 -10.32
CA ARG A 85 7.84 7.89 -10.31
C ARG A 85 7.78 6.52 -9.64
N VAL A 86 8.67 5.60 -10.04
CA VAL A 86 8.70 4.23 -9.52
C VAL A 86 9.11 4.22 -8.06
N ALA A 87 10.23 4.88 -7.72
CA ALA A 87 10.71 4.96 -6.35
C ALA A 87 9.71 5.70 -5.43
N GLY A 88 9.08 6.76 -5.92
CA GLY A 88 7.99 7.46 -5.21
C GLY A 88 6.78 6.55 -4.96
N GLY A 89 6.52 5.58 -5.85
CA GLY A 89 5.51 4.56 -5.65
C GLY A 89 5.75 3.73 -4.39
N VAL A 90 7.00 3.40 -4.13
CA VAL A 90 7.40 2.64 -2.94
C VAL A 90 7.48 3.52 -1.69
N VAL A 91 8.14 4.67 -1.80
CA VAL A 91 8.43 5.57 -0.66
C VAL A 91 7.18 6.25 -0.11
N LEU A 92 6.25 6.62 -1.00
CA LEU A 92 5.04 7.37 -0.67
C LEU A 92 3.80 6.49 -0.54
N TYR A 93 3.97 5.16 -0.65
CA TYR A 93 2.86 4.23 -0.50
C TYR A 93 2.31 4.25 0.92
N ARG A 94 1.00 4.44 1.03
CA ARG A 94 0.29 4.43 2.31
C ARG A 94 -1.11 3.87 2.11
N VAL A 95 -1.56 3.12 3.11
CA VAL A 95 -2.93 2.60 3.15
C VAL A 95 -3.61 3.14 4.41
N GLU A 96 -4.75 3.77 4.21
CA GLU A 96 -5.61 4.27 5.30
C GLU A 96 -6.94 3.53 5.26
N VAL A 97 -7.32 2.99 6.37
CA VAL A 97 -8.60 2.33 6.61
C VAL A 97 -9.53 3.33 7.28
N THR A 98 -10.68 3.57 6.68
CA THR A 98 -11.74 4.43 7.22
C THR A 98 -13.00 3.61 7.46
N ALA A 99 -13.98 4.15 8.18
CA ALA A 99 -15.24 3.45 8.42
C ALA A 99 -16.00 3.07 7.14
N THR A 100 -15.81 3.82 6.05
CA THR A 100 -16.58 3.63 4.81
C THR A 100 -15.78 3.07 3.65
N ALA A 101 -14.45 3.16 3.69
CA ALA A 101 -13.59 2.80 2.57
C ALA A 101 -12.15 2.56 2.98
N LEU A 102 -11.46 1.75 2.20
CA LEU A 102 -10.02 1.63 2.19
C LEU A 102 -9.44 2.63 1.20
N LYS A 103 -8.46 3.42 1.61
CA LYS A 103 -7.78 4.41 0.77
C LYS A 103 -6.33 4.01 0.57
N ALA A 104 -6.00 3.51 -0.60
CA ALA A 104 -4.63 3.26 -1.00
C ALA A 104 -4.07 4.52 -1.70
N ARG A 105 -3.01 5.08 -1.12
CA ARG A 105 -2.29 6.22 -1.69
C ARG A 105 -0.99 5.71 -2.31
N THR A 106 -0.95 5.74 -3.62
CA THR A 106 0.30 5.58 -4.38
C THR A 106 0.89 6.95 -4.66
N SER A 107 2.11 6.99 -5.22
CA SER A 107 2.74 8.27 -5.58
C SER A 107 1.88 9.14 -6.49
N LEU A 108 1.19 8.55 -7.46
CA LEU A 108 0.45 9.30 -8.48
C LEU A 108 -1.05 9.38 -8.24
N LEU A 109 -1.63 8.39 -7.58
CA LEU A 109 -3.08 8.26 -7.46
C LEU A 109 -3.47 7.92 -6.04
N VAL A 110 -4.60 8.47 -5.62
CA VAL A 110 -5.32 8.02 -4.43
C VAL A 110 -6.51 7.21 -4.93
N ARG A 111 -6.50 5.91 -4.67
CA ARG A 111 -7.63 5.02 -4.94
C ARG A 111 -8.42 4.83 -3.66
N SER A 112 -9.72 4.78 -3.76
CA SER A 112 -10.61 4.50 -2.65
C SER A 112 -11.51 3.34 -3.06
N LEU A 113 -11.44 2.26 -2.28
CA LEU A 113 -12.28 1.10 -2.41
C LEU A 113 -13.32 1.13 -1.27
N ALA A 114 -14.60 1.22 -1.60
CA ALA A 114 -15.65 1.19 -0.61
C ALA A 114 -15.79 -0.22 -0.03
N TRP A 115 -16.08 -0.34 1.26
CA TRP A 115 -16.25 -1.65 1.89
C TRP A 115 -17.40 -2.46 1.29
N GLN A 116 -18.43 -1.79 0.78
CA GLN A 116 -19.54 -2.42 0.08
C GLN A 116 -19.15 -3.09 -1.25
N ASP A 117 -18.06 -2.60 -1.87
CA ASP A 117 -17.55 -3.15 -3.12
C ASP A 117 -16.53 -4.29 -2.86
N VAL A 118 -16.21 -4.61 -1.59
CA VAL A 118 -15.29 -5.69 -1.21
C VAL A 118 -16.09 -6.96 -0.94
N ASP A 119 -15.92 -7.93 -1.82
CA ASP A 119 -16.59 -9.24 -1.70
C ASP A 119 -15.87 -10.14 -0.70
N ASP A 120 -14.53 -10.14 -0.74
CA ASP A 120 -13.73 -11.00 0.13
C ASP A 120 -12.40 -10.36 0.51
N ILE A 121 -11.84 -10.83 1.64
CA ILE A 121 -10.54 -10.41 2.18
C ILE A 121 -9.75 -11.68 2.50
N GLU A 122 -8.73 -11.94 1.70
CA GLU A 122 -7.87 -13.11 1.85
C GLU A 122 -6.45 -12.72 2.23
N ILE A 123 -5.76 -13.62 2.90
CA ILE A 123 -4.32 -13.49 3.17
C ILE A 123 -3.60 -14.44 2.23
N VAL A 124 -2.77 -13.87 1.36
CA VAL A 124 -1.94 -14.63 0.43
C VAL A 124 -0.48 -14.28 0.73
N ASP A 125 0.29 -15.27 1.17
CA ASP A 125 1.65 -15.09 1.66
C ASP A 125 1.71 -14.04 2.80
N ASP A 126 2.41 -12.92 2.58
CA ASP A 126 2.53 -11.81 3.52
C ASP A 126 1.70 -10.58 3.09
N SER A 127 0.75 -10.75 2.19
CA SER A 127 -0.10 -9.67 1.66
C SER A 127 -1.58 -9.90 1.97
N VAL A 128 -2.36 -8.83 1.93
CA VAL A 128 -3.83 -8.90 2.02
C VAL A 128 -4.42 -8.61 0.65
N VAL A 129 -5.19 -9.56 0.15
CA VAL A 129 -5.89 -9.46 -1.13
C VAL A 129 -7.35 -9.13 -0.87
N LEU A 130 -7.83 -8.05 -1.49
CA LEU A 130 -9.21 -7.62 -1.45
C LEU A 130 -9.83 -7.88 -2.81
N THR A 131 -10.80 -8.77 -2.85
CA THR A 131 -11.56 -9.07 -4.06
C THR A 131 -12.76 -8.13 -4.17
N SER A 132 -12.94 -7.54 -5.34
CA SER A 132 -14.06 -6.65 -5.66
C SER A 132 -14.58 -6.97 -7.06
N GLY A 133 -15.63 -7.78 -7.16
CA GLY A 133 -16.13 -8.31 -8.42
C GLY A 133 -15.11 -9.18 -9.14
N LYS A 134 -14.50 -8.64 -10.21
CA LYS A 134 -13.43 -9.31 -10.97
C LYS A 134 -12.04 -8.73 -10.69
N ASP A 135 -11.97 -7.66 -9.93
CA ASP A 135 -10.73 -6.96 -9.64
C ASP A 135 -10.16 -7.44 -8.30
N GLU A 136 -8.90 -7.82 -8.31
CA GLU A 136 -8.13 -8.15 -7.12
C GLU A 136 -7.23 -6.96 -6.78
N ASN A 137 -7.32 -6.49 -5.55
CA ASN A 137 -6.51 -5.39 -5.04
C ASN A 137 -5.60 -5.91 -3.94
N GLU A 138 -4.35 -6.10 -4.27
CA GLU A 138 -3.34 -6.60 -3.35
C GLU A 138 -2.71 -5.46 -2.55
N ILE A 139 -2.65 -5.62 -1.24
CA ILE A 139 -1.98 -4.72 -0.29
C ILE A 139 -0.71 -5.40 0.16
N ASN A 140 0.40 -4.96 -0.41
CA ASN A 140 1.73 -5.46 -0.11
C ASN A 140 2.46 -4.58 0.92
N GLY A 141 3.49 -5.16 1.55
CA GLY A 141 4.39 -4.44 2.44
C GLY A 141 3.79 -4.16 3.81
N ILE A 142 2.83 -4.96 4.26
CA ILE A 142 2.36 -4.94 5.64
C ILE A 142 3.51 -5.41 6.54
N ALA A 143 3.69 -4.76 7.68
CA ALA A 143 4.75 -5.09 8.61
C ALA A 143 4.68 -6.57 9.01
N LYS A 144 5.86 -7.21 9.05
CA LYS A 144 5.96 -8.65 9.26
C LYS A 144 5.26 -9.08 10.54
N GLY A 145 4.37 -10.05 10.41
CA GLY A 145 3.56 -10.56 11.53
C GLY A 145 2.26 -9.79 11.78
N GLU A 146 2.03 -8.64 11.14
CA GLU A 146 0.82 -7.83 11.30
C GLU A 146 -0.27 -8.15 10.27
N THR A 147 0.03 -8.97 9.27
CA THR A 147 -0.88 -9.26 8.14
C THR A 147 -2.21 -9.85 8.62
N ALA A 148 -2.16 -10.86 9.50
CA ALA A 148 -3.36 -11.49 10.03
C ALA A 148 -4.20 -10.53 10.89
N HIS A 149 -3.53 -9.71 11.71
CA HIS A 149 -4.18 -8.69 12.52
C HIS A 149 -4.83 -7.61 11.64
N ALA A 150 -4.12 -7.14 10.62
CA ALA A 150 -4.64 -6.17 9.66
C ALA A 150 -5.86 -6.70 8.90
N ALA A 151 -5.81 -7.94 8.42
CA ALA A 151 -6.94 -8.58 7.75
C ALA A 151 -8.16 -8.72 8.67
N ALA A 152 -7.96 -9.17 9.92
CA ALA A 152 -9.03 -9.30 10.90
C ALA A 152 -9.71 -7.95 11.22
N ILE A 153 -8.93 -6.86 11.36
CA ILE A 153 -9.47 -5.51 11.56
C ILE A 153 -10.26 -5.07 10.32
N MET A 154 -9.72 -5.25 9.12
CA MET A 154 -10.40 -4.87 7.88
C MET A 154 -11.70 -5.64 7.71
N GLN A 155 -11.71 -6.93 8.03
CA GLN A 155 -12.92 -7.76 7.99
C GLN A 155 -13.96 -7.29 9.00
N SER A 156 -13.56 -6.99 10.24
CA SER A 156 -14.45 -6.45 11.27
C SER A 156 -15.05 -5.09 10.88
N ILE A 157 -14.26 -4.21 10.23
CA ILE A 157 -14.74 -2.93 9.75
C ILE A 157 -15.71 -3.13 8.58
N ARG A 158 -15.41 -4.03 7.64
CA ARG A 158 -16.31 -4.37 6.53
C ARG A 158 -17.65 -4.88 7.04
N ASP A 159 -17.64 -5.79 8.00
CA ASP A 159 -18.86 -6.41 8.56
C ASP A 159 -19.69 -5.41 9.38
N THR A 160 -19.04 -4.35 9.89
CA THR A 160 -19.69 -3.27 10.63
C THR A 160 -20.05 -2.08 9.72
N ALA A 161 -19.50 -2.03 8.50
CA ALA A 161 -19.77 -0.96 7.57
C ALA A 161 -21.24 -1.01 7.15
N ASP A 162 -22.02 -0.10 7.71
CA ASP A 162 -23.41 0.10 7.40
C ASP A 162 -23.59 0.39 5.91
N ASP A 163 -24.75 0.04 5.35
CA ASP A 163 -25.15 0.24 3.94
C ASP A 163 -25.19 1.73 3.50
N GLN A 164 -24.29 2.54 4.01
CA GLN A 164 -24.20 3.94 3.61
C GLN A 164 -23.71 4.06 2.18
N PRO A 165 -24.50 4.69 1.29
CA PRO A 165 -24.10 4.84 -0.10
C PRO A 165 -22.80 5.66 -0.19
N VAL A 166 -21.70 4.96 -0.43
CA VAL A 166 -20.40 5.61 -0.62
C VAL A 166 -20.40 6.23 -2.00
N ARG A 167 -20.25 7.54 -2.07
CA ARG A 167 -19.95 8.23 -3.33
C ARG A 167 -18.63 7.68 -3.86
N ARG A 168 -18.70 6.96 -4.98
CA ARG A 168 -17.49 6.54 -5.72
C ARG A 168 -16.59 7.76 -5.91
N SER A 169 -15.52 7.83 -5.16
CA SER A 169 -14.61 8.95 -5.27
C SER A 169 -13.78 8.76 -6.54
N ARG A 170 -13.84 9.76 -7.42
CA ARG A 170 -12.94 9.79 -8.59
C ARG A 170 -11.48 9.74 -8.10
N PRO A 171 -10.61 9.00 -8.80
CA PRO A 171 -9.20 8.97 -8.45
C PRO A 171 -8.66 10.41 -8.44
N ARG A 172 -8.00 10.76 -7.34
CA ARG A 172 -7.39 12.10 -7.17
C ARG A 172 -5.89 12.00 -7.42
N PRO A 173 -5.26 13.04 -7.97
CA PRO A 173 -3.82 13.07 -8.11
C PRO A 173 -3.16 12.94 -6.73
N GLY A 174 -2.20 12.04 -6.62
CA GLY A 174 -1.39 11.86 -5.41
C GLY A 174 -0.30 12.92 -5.29
N ILE A 175 0.28 13.03 -4.12
CA ILE A 175 1.38 13.97 -3.82
C ILE A 175 2.60 13.74 -4.73
N GLY A 176 2.81 12.52 -5.22
CA GLY A 176 3.90 12.19 -6.14
C GLY A 176 3.83 12.92 -7.47
N VAL A 177 2.63 13.35 -7.92
CA VAL A 177 2.51 14.21 -9.09
C VAL A 177 3.25 15.51 -8.88
N VAL A 178 3.18 16.09 -7.67
CA VAL A 178 3.89 17.31 -7.30
C VAL A 178 5.41 17.09 -7.37
N PHE A 179 5.89 15.95 -6.88
CA PHE A 179 7.33 15.62 -6.94
C PHE A 179 7.81 15.43 -8.39
N VAL A 180 7.04 14.75 -9.24
CA VAL A 180 7.39 14.59 -10.66
C VAL A 180 7.41 15.94 -11.36
N LEU A 181 6.43 16.81 -11.10
CA LEU A 181 6.40 18.17 -11.67
C LEU A 181 7.57 19.02 -11.17
N ALA A 182 7.86 19.00 -9.86
CA ALA A 182 9.00 19.70 -9.29
C ALA A 182 10.32 19.22 -9.90
N TYR A 183 10.48 17.90 -10.07
CA TYR A 183 11.62 17.32 -10.76
C TYR A 183 11.76 17.84 -12.18
N LEU A 184 10.67 17.82 -12.98
CA LEU A 184 10.69 18.32 -14.36
C LEU A 184 11.06 19.79 -14.43
N VAL A 185 10.50 20.61 -13.54
CA VAL A 185 10.84 22.04 -13.46
C VAL A 185 12.32 22.26 -13.15
N LEU A 186 12.89 21.49 -12.21
CA LEU A 186 14.32 21.58 -11.88
C LEU A 186 15.20 21.11 -13.03
N ALA A 187 14.88 19.97 -13.66
CA ALA A 187 15.66 19.41 -14.75
C ALA A 187 15.67 20.31 -16.01
N VAL A 188 14.49 20.82 -16.38
CA VAL A 188 14.35 21.72 -17.53
C VAL A 188 14.85 23.13 -17.19
N GLY A 189 14.55 23.62 -15.98
CA GLY A 189 14.98 24.93 -15.52
C GLY A 189 16.51 25.08 -15.47
N ALA A 190 17.22 24.05 -15.00
CA ALA A 190 18.68 24.03 -15.00
C ALA A 190 19.25 24.12 -16.43
N PHE A 191 18.62 23.43 -17.36
CA PHE A 191 18.99 23.50 -18.77
C PHE A 191 18.74 24.89 -19.38
N LEU A 192 17.55 25.48 -19.19
CA LEU A 192 17.18 26.78 -19.70
C LEU A 192 18.02 27.94 -19.11
N LEU A 193 18.32 27.85 -17.80
CA LEU A 193 19.16 28.81 -17.12
C LEU A 193 20.55 28.85 -17.74
N ARG A 194 21.14 27.71 -18.02
CA ARG A 194 22.43 27.65 -18.68
C ARG A 194 22.38 28.15 -20.12
N TRP A 195 21.31 27.82 -20.86
CA TRP A 195 21.09 28.33 -22.20
C TRP A 195 21.07 29.84 -22.23
N HIS A 196 20.56 30.49 -21.21
CA HIS A 196 20.42 31.97 -21.16
C HIS A 196 21.69 32.66 -20.68
N LEU A 197 22.59 31.96 -20.01
CA LEU A 197 23.84 32.48 -19.45
C LEU A 197 25.05 32.36 -20.44
N LEU A 198 24.88 31.63 -21.53
CA LEU A 198 25.88 31.43 -22.60
C LEU A 198 25.49 32.13 -23.88
#